data_cc61965488b61fc3510774a6c12d8e3a
#
_entry.id   cc61965488b61fc3510774a6c12d8e3a
#
_cell.length_a   1.000
_cell.length_b   1.000
_cell.length_c   1.000
_cell.angle_alpha   90.00
_cell.angle_beta   90.00
_cell.angle_gamma   90.00
#
_symmetry.space_group_name_H-M   'P 1'
#
loop_
_entity.id
_entity.type
_entity.pdbx_description
1 polymer ?
#
loop_
_entity_poly.entity_id
_entity_poly.type
_entity_poly.pdbx_seq_one_letter_code
_entity_poly.pdbx_strand_id
1 'polypeptide(L)'
;MKKEMTPNRKIPVKILVGIAVYIVSYLLSIAILYSLSGFFHYSNTFIGSMSSLVAAVASFFTITKDERGALFYNPKTCLINKKYILPYILFVILLAYSLTVVFNFLFSKIPWEIFGSKYIVQDNDSFYGIPFYLRIIAYVLIGPFAEEMLFRGVVFYRLRKVVIFPIAALGSAFFFALYHGNLMQGIYAVFMGFTICLCMDAGGSFLYALLFHMAANLVSNLCYEFGYINNVVYSTPGKILAIAYLVVAIILCYVFKSKLTKKDKQC
;
A
#
# COMPACT_ATOMS: atom_id res chain seq x y z
N MET A 1 29.60 14.07 15.04
CA MET A 1 30.16 13.47 13.81
C MET A 1 29.05 12.67 13.11
N LYS A 2 28.43 13.19 12.05
CA LYS A 2 27.51 12.40 11.20
C LYS A 2 28.39 11.38 10.46
N LYS A 3 28.23 10.11 10.79
CA LYS A 3 28.83 9.02 10.01
C LYS A 3 28.20 9.06 8.62
N GLU A 4 28.91 9.57 7.63
CA GLU A 4 28.49 9.50 6.22
C GLU A 4 28.22 8.03 5.90
N MET A 5 26.98 7.72 5.59
CA MET A 5 26.63 6.37 5.12
C MET A 5 27.20 6.21 3.73
N THR A 6 28.30 5.47 3.62
CA THR A 6 28.78 4.98 2.32
C THR A 6 27.65 4.21 1.65
N PRO A 7 27.24 4.56 0.43
CA PRO A 7 26.15 3.86 -0.24
C PRO A 7 26.51 2.38 -0.36
N ASN A 8 25.69 1.51 0.24
CA ASN A 8 25.90 0.08 0.14
C ASN A 8 25.58 -0.38 -1.30
N ARG A 9 26.61 -0.52 -2.13
CA ARG A 9 26.51 -0.88 -3.56
C ARG A 9 25.70 -2.16 -3.83
N LYS A 10 25.48 -3.00 -2.81
CA LYS A 10 24.69 -4.23 -2.91
C LYS A 10 23.16 -3.98 -2.81
N ILE A 11 22.71 -2.80 -2.38
CA ILE A 11 21.28 -2.55 -2.18
C ILE A 11 20.48 -2.60 -3.48
N PRO A 12 20.89 -1.96 -4.60
CA PRO A 12 20.18 -2.08 -5.87
C PRO A 12 20.06 -3.54 -6.34
N VAL A 13 21.15 -4.32 -6.21
CA VAL A 13 21.14 -5.74 -6.58
C VAL A 13 20.12 -6.51 -5.71
N LYS A 14 20.07 -6.26 -4.40
CA LYS A 14 19.09 -6.91 -3.51
C LYS A 14 17.65 -6.56 -3.88
N ILE A 15 17.39 -5.33 -4.32
CA ILE A 15 16.06 -4.91 -4.81
C ILE A 15 15.71 -5.67 -6.09
N LEU A 16 16.61 -5.68 -7.07
CA LEU A 16 16.40 -6.38 -8.34
C LEU A 16 16.19 -7.89 -8.13
N VAL A 17 16.98 -8.53 -7.28
CA VAL A 17 16.79 -9.95 -6.92
C VAL A 17 15.42 -10.19 -6.27
N GLY A 18 15.01 -9.33 -5.34
CA GLY A 18 13.69 -9.47 -4.70
C GLY A 18 12.53 -9.31 -5.67
N ILE A 19 12.60 -8.35 -6.60
CA ILE A 19 11.61 -8.16 -7.67
C ILE A 19 11.62 -9.37 -8.63
N ALA A 20 12.80 -9.83 -9.05
CA ALA A 20 12.93 -10.97 -9.95
C ALA A 20 12.34 -12.25 -9.33
N VAL A 21 12.65 -12.52 -8.05
CA VAL A 21 12.07 -13.66 -7.32
C VAL A 21 10.55 -13.55 -7.24
N TYR A 22 10.01 -12.35 -6.97
CA TYR A 22 8.55 -12.13 -6.97
C TYR A 22 7.94 -12.48 -8.34
N ILE A 23 8.48 -11.89 -9.42
CA ILE A 23 7.94 -12.08 -10.79
C ILE A 23 8.03 -13.56 -11.20
N VAL A 24 9.19 -14.19 -11.02
CA VAL A 24 9.38 -15.60 -11.40
C VAL A 24 8.44 -16.52 -10.61
N SER A 25 8.34 -16.33 -9.30
CA SER A 25 7.45 -17.14 -8.45
C SER A 25 5.99 -16.92 -8.81
N TYR A 26 5.59 -15.69 -9.14
CA TYR A 26 4.24 -15.36 -9.59
C TYR A 26 3.90 -16.08 -10.90
N LEU A 27 4.77 -15.97 -11.92
CA LEU A 27 4.55 -16.60 -13.23
C LEU A 27 4.54 -18.13 -13.14
N LEU A 28 5.43 -18.73 -12.36
CA LEU A 28 5.45 -20.18 -12.13
C LEU A 28 4.17 -20.64 -11.42
N SER A 29 3.72 -19.92 -10.39
CA SER A 29 2.50 -20.25 -9.66
C SER A 29 1.26 -20.13 -10.56
N ILE A 30 1.17 -19.07 -11.38
CA ILE A 30 0.10 -18.91 -12.36
C ILE A 30 0.09 -20.11 -13.33
N ALA A 31 1.22 -20.45 -13.92
CA ALA A 31 1.32 -21.55 -14.89
C ALA A 31 0.87 -22.90 -14.26
N ILE A 32 1.32 -23.19 -13.04
CA ILE A 32 0.94 -24.40 -12.30
C ILE A 32 -0.57 -24.41 -12.00
N LEU A 33 -1.10 -23.31 -11.43
CA LEU A 33 -2.51 -23.24 -11.04
C LEU A 33 -3.46 -23.27 -12.23
N TYR A 34 -3.10 -22.64 -13.37
CA TYR A 34 -3.86 -22.76 -14.61
C TYR A 34 -3.83 -24.18 -15.16
N SER A 35 -2.70 -24.88 -15.12
CA SER A 35 -2.60 -26.27 -15.55
C SER A 35 -3.51 -27.21 -14.70
N LEU A 36 -3.65 -26.88 -13.41
CA LEU A 36 -4.51 -27.63 -12.49
C LEU A 36 -5.98 -27.20 -12.55
N SER A 37 -6.29 -26.04 -13.08
CA SER A 37 -7.66 -25.49 -13.11
C SER A 37 -8.63 -26.35 -13.93
N GLY A 38 -8.14 -27.07 -14.95
CA GLY A 38 -8.92 -28.05 -15.69
C GLY A 38 -9.46 -29.22 -14.84
N PHE A 39 -8.78 -29.54 -13.73
CA PHE A 39 -9.20 -30.59 -12.79
C PHE A 39 -10.03 -30.04 -11.63
N PHE A 40 -9.70 -28.84 -11.11
CA PHE A 40 -10.24 -28.30 -9.88
C PHE A 40 -11.16 -27.09 -10.06
N HIS A 41 -11.35 -26.60 -11.27
CA HIS A 41 -12.23 -25.48 -11.62
C HIS A 41 -11.95 -24.19 -10.82
N TYR A 42 -10.66 -23.85 -10.66
CA TYR A 42 -10.26 -22.64 -9.95
C TYR A 42 -10.68 -21.37 -10.71
N SER A 43 -11.23 -20.40 -10.00
CA SER A 43 -11.51 -19.08 -10.59
C SER A 43 -10.20 -18.31 -10.85
N ASN A 44 -10.22 -17.41 -11.85
CA ASN A 44 -9.08 -16.53 -12.16
C ASN A 44 -8.66 -15.69 -10.94
N THR A 45 -9.63 -15.26 -10.12
CA THR A 45 -9.38 -14.53 -8.87
C THR A 45 -8.61 -15.39 -7.87
N PHE A 46 -8.99 -16.65 -7.71
CA PHE A 46 -8.26 -17.58 -6.82
C PHE A 46 -6.83 -17.78 -7.31
N ILE A 47 -6.66 -18.05 -8.61
CA ILE A 47 -5.33 -18.27 -9.20
C ILE A 47 -4.44 -17.04 -9.02
N GLY A 48 -4.94 -15.84 -9.35
CA GLY A 48 -4.19 -14.59 -9.19
C GLY A 48 -3.81 -14.31 -7.73
N SER A 49 -4.74 -14.47 -6.80
CA SER A 49 -4.51 -14.22 -5.37
C SER A 49 -3.50 -15.20 -4.78
N MET A 50 -3.64 -16.50 -5.09
CA MET A 50 -2.69 -17.50 -4.59
C MET A 50 -1.30 -17.31 -5.20
N SER A 51 -1.21 -16.98 -6.48
CA SER A 51 0.07 -16.70 -7.12
C SER A 51 0.76 -15.47 -6.52
N SER A 52 0.00 -14.42 -6.21
CA SER A 52 0.52 -13.23 -5.52
C SER A 52 1.01 -13.57 -4.11
N LEU A 53 0.29 -14.41 -3.38
CA LEU A 53 0.69 -14.85 -2.04
C LEU A 53 1.99 -15.67 -2.08
N VAL A 54 2.10 -16.63 -3.00
CA VAL A 54 3.32 -17.43 -3.20
C VAL A 54 4.51 -16.52 -3.55
N ALA A 55 4.32 -15.57 -4.46
CA ALA A 55 5.35 -14.62 -4.85
C ALA A 55 5.79 -13.71 -3.68
N ALA A 56 4.84 -13.25 -2.85
CA ALA A 56 5.13 -12.47 -1.66
C ALA A 56 5.96 -13.25 -0.64
N VAL A 57 5.57 -14.49 -0.38
CA VAL A 57 6.32 -15.38 0.52
C VAL A 57 7.72 -15.67 -0.03
N ALA A 58 7.85 -15.97 -1.32
CA ALA A 58 9.15 -16.18 -1.95
C ALA A 58 10.05 -14.94 -1.86
N SER A 59 9.51 -13.76 -2.15
CA SER A 59 10.26 -12.50 -2.05
C SER A 59 10.67 -12.16 -0.62
N PHE A 60 9.85 -12.53 0.39
CA PHE A 60 10.18 -12.37 1.80
C PHE A 60 11.46 -13.12 2.19
N PHE A 61 11.72 -14.28 1.62
CA PHE A 61 12.97 -15.02 1.88
C PHE A 61 14.20 -14.32 1.31
N THR A 62 14.07 -13.37 0.39
CA THR A 62 15.18 -12.50 -0.05
C THR A 62 15.57 -11.44 0.99
N ILE A 63 14.71 -11.19 1.98
CA ILE A 63 14.94 -10.27 3.08
C ILE A 63 15.76 -10.98 4.15
N THR A 64 16.92 -10.44 4.52
CA THR A 64 17.79 -11.05 5.54
C THR A 64 17.13 -11.05 6.92
N LYS A 65 17.61 -11.89 7.86
CA LYS A 65 17.05 -11.97 9.22
C LYS A 65 17.05 -10.61 9.92
N ASP A 66 18.14 -9.84 9.81
CA ASP A 66 18.25 -8.52 10.41
C ASP A 66 17.29 -7.51 9.76
N GLU A 67 17.14 -7.60 8.42
CA GLU A 67 16.17 -6.78 7.69
C GLU A 67 14.72 -7.10 8.11
N ARG A 68 14.39 -8.38 8.36
CA ARG A 68 13.06 -8.79 8.80
C ARG A 68 12.70 -8.20 10.16
N GLY A 69 13.62 -8.27 11.12
CA GLY A 69 13.40 -7.66 12.44
C GLY A 69 13.10 -6.17 12.35
N ALA A 70 13.91 -5.43 11.59
CA ALA A 70 13.73 -4.00 11.40
C ALA A 70 12.53 -3.61 10.52
N LEU A 71 12.01 -4.52 9.68
CA LEU A 71 10.79 -4.33 8.92
C LEU A 71 9.56 -4.26 9.83
N PHE A 72 9.50 -5.11 10.85
CA PHE A 72 8.39 -5.14 11.81
C PHE A 72 8.52 -4.12 12.94
N TYR A 73 9.74 -3.76 13.32
CA TYR A 73 9.98 -2.69 14.27
C TYR A 73 11.32 -2.01 14.02
N ASN A 74 11.27 -0.75 13.60
CA ASN A 74 12.45 0.07 13.37
C ASN A 74 12.48 1.26 14.35
N PRO A 75 13.23 1.17 15.45
CA PRO A 75 13.30 2.24 16.46
C PRO A 75 13.91 3.54 15.91
N LYS A 76 14.67 3.48 14.81
CA LYS A 76 15.31 4.68 14.20
C LYS A 76 14.33 5.56 13.45
N THR A 77 13.25 4.99 12.92
CA THR A 77 12.21 5.74 12.20
C THR A 77 10.94 5.90 13.01
N CYS A 78 10.70 5.01 14.00
CA CYS A 78 9.51 5.03 14.83
C CYS A 78 9.39 6.33 15.62
N LEU A 79 8.41 7.16 15.26
CA LEU A 79 8.09 8.41 15.95
C LEU A 79 7.04 8.21 17.06
N ILE A 80 6.44 7.01 17.10
CA ILE A 80 5.28 6.72 17.93
C ILE A 80 5.72 6.06 19.25
N ASN A 81 5.44 6.74 20.35
CA ASN A 81 5.60 6.14 21.68
C ASN A 81 4.55 5.04 21.89
N LYS A 82 4.89 3.99 22.66
CA LYS A 82 4.01 2.84 22.96
C LYS A 82 2.60 3.26 23.42
N LYS A 83 2.46 4.32 24.20
CA LYS A 83 1.17 4.84 24.68
C LYS A 83 0.27 5.39 23.56
N TYR A 84 0.82 5.69 22.38
CA TYR A 84 0.09 6.24 21.24
C TYR A 84 -0.15 5.22 20.12
N ILE A 85 0.15 3.94 20.32
CA ILE A 85 -0.04 2.90 19.31
C ILE A 85 -1.51 2.86 18.84
N LEU A 86 -2.47 2.79 19.77
CA LEU A 86 -3.89 2.74 19.44
C LEU A 86 -4.39 4.01 18.73
N PRO A 87 -4.11 5.22 19.24
CA PRO A 87 -4.39 6.46 18.49
C PRO A 87 -3.77 6.49 17.10
N TYR A 88 -2.55 5.95 16.92
CA TYR A 88 -1.91 5.90 15.61
C TYR A 88 -2.56 4.89 14.67
N ILE A 89 -2.99 3.75 15.15
CA ILE A 89 -3.79 2.78 14.39
C ILE A 89 -5.07 3.46 13.86
N LEU A 90 -5.81 4.14 14.74
CA LEU A 90 -7.02 4.87 14.35
C LEU A 90 -6.71 5.98 13.34
N PHE A 91 -5.62 6.71 13.54
CA PHE A 91 -5.14 7.72 12.60
C PHE A 91 -4.90 7.13 11.20
N VAL A 92 -4.20 6.00 11.11
CA VAL A 92 -3.89 5.33 9.84
C VAL A 92 -5.17 4.86 9.13
N ILE A 93 -6.12 4.26 9.86
CA ILE A 93 -7.40 3.80 9.30
C ILE A 93 -8.23 4.98 8.78
N LEU A 94 -8.36 6.05 9.56
CA LEU A 94 -9.11 7.23 9.17
C LEU A 94 -8.44 7.98 8.01
N LEU A 95 -7.12 7.99 7.95
CA LEU A 95 -6.37 8.56 6.83
C LEU A 95 -6.61 7.76 5.54
N ALA A 96 -6.60 6.42 5.62
CA ALA A 96 -6.92 5.55 4.50
C ALA A 96 -8.36 5.79 3.99
N TYR A 97 -9.33 5.84 4.90
CA TYR A 97 -10.72 6.20 4.58
C TYR A 97 -10.80 7.55 3.86
N SER A 98 -10.22 8.58 4.44
CA SER A 98 -10.32 9.94 3.92
C SER A 98 -9.69 10.09 2.53
N LEU A 99 -8.50 9.53 2.33
CA LEU A 99 -7.85 9.56 1.01
C LEU A 99 -8.62 8.75 -0.02
N THR A 100 -9.14 7.57 0.34
CA THR A 100 -9.98 6.76 -0.56
C THR A 100 -11.21 7.55 -1.02
N VAL A 101 -11.94 8.18 -0.10
CA VAL A 101 -13.14 8.95 -0.43
C VAL A 101 -12.80 10.17 -1.29
N VAL A 102 -11.79 10.95 -0.89
CA VAL A 102 -11.41 12.18 -1.59
C VAL A 102 -10.88 11.87 -2.99
N PHE A 103 -9.97 10.92 -3.14
CA PHE A 103 -9.43 10.59 -4.46
C PHE A 103 -10.46 9.95 -5.38
N ASN A 104 -11.27 9.03 -4.90
CA ASN A 104 -12.35 8.46 -5.72
C ASN A 104 -13.33 9.54 -6.17
N PHE A 105 -13.68 10.49 -5.30
CA PHE A 105 -14.52 11.63 -5.68
C PHE A 105 -13.85 12.53 -6.73
N LEU A 106 -12.58 12.89 -6.55
CA LEU A 106 -11.86 13.71 -7.51
C LEU A 106 -11.70 12.99 -8.86
N PHE A 107 -11.31 11.73 -8.82
CA PHE A 107 -11.06 10.94 -10.02
C PHE A 107 -12.34 10.62 -10.81
N SER A 108 -13.50 10.51 -10.14
CA SER A 108 -14.78 10.37 -10.83
C SER A 108 -15.19 11.60 -11.65
N LYS A 109 -14.49 12.74 -11.49
CA LYS A 109 -14.73 13.98 -12.26
C LYS A 109 -13.81 14.12 -13.47
N ILE A 110 -12.82 13.26 -13.60
CA ILE A 110 -11.85 13.31 -14.70
C ILE A 110 -12.35 12.40 -15.84
N PRO A 111 -12.43 12.88 -17.08
CA PRO A 111 -12.80 12.07 -18.25
C PRO A 111 -11.61 11.20 -18.68
N TRP A 112 -11.40 10.10 -18.00
CA TRP A 112 -10.25 9.21 -18.19
C TRP A 112 -10.16 8.60 -19.60
N GLU A 113 -11.28 8.52 -20.30
CA GLU A 113 -11.37 8.02 -21.68
C GLU A 113 -10.50 8.85 -22.65
N ILE A 114 -10.36 10.15 -22.41
CA ILE A 114 -9.48 11.04 -23.20
C ILE A 114 -8.01 10.58 -23.12
N PHE A 115 -7.63 9.95 -22.01
CA PHE A 115 -6.28 9.42 -21.78
C PHE A 115 -6.15 7.93 -22.10
N GLY A 116 -7.13 7.35 -22.79
CA GLY A 116 -7.15 5.91 -23.10
C GLY A 116 -7.32 5.01 -21.87
N SER A 117 -7.84 5.56 -20.76
CA SER A 117 -8.07 4.83 -19.51
C SER A 117 -9.57 4.83 -19.17
N LYS A 118 -10.01 3.85 -18.40
CA LYS A 118 -11.39 3.79 -17.92
C LYS A 118 -11.43 4.01 -16.42
N TYR A 119 -12.50 4.66 -15.94
CA TYR A 119 -12.77 4.72 -14.50
C TYR A 119 -13.28 3.35 -14.04
N ILE A 120 -12.45 2.63 -13.31
CA ILE A 120 -12.58 1.19 -13.06
C ILE A 120 -13.80 0.80 -12.23
N VAL A 121 -14.44 1.74 -11.54
CA VAL A 121 -15.59 1.41 -10.65
C VAL A 121 -16.83 0.91 -11.42
N GLN A 122 -16.89 1.08 -12.74
CA GLN A 122 -18.10 0.79 -13.51
C GLN A 122 -18.06 -0.48 -14.40
N ASP A 123 -16.90 -1.08 -14.67
CA ASP A 123 -16.81 -2.04 -15.81
C ASP A 123 -16.11 -3.37 -15.51
N ASN A 124 -15.91 -3.78 -14.25
CA ASN A 124 -15.22 -5.03 -13.96
C ASN A 124 -16.13 -6.10 -13.33
N ASP A 125 -17.04 -6.69 -14.15
CA ASP A 125 -17.77 -7.91 -13.78
C ASP A 125 -16.83 -9.02 -13.31
N SER A 126 -15.63 -9.12 -13.89
CA SER A 126 -14.62 -10.09 -13.48
C SER A 126 -14.03 -9.82 -12.09
N PHE A 127 -13.98 -8.55 -11.64
CA PHE A 127 -13.49 -8.17 -10.32
C PHE A 127 -14.60 -8.23 -9.27
N TYR A 128 -15.78 -7.74 -9.61
CA TYR A 128 -16.91 -7.64 -8.70
C TYR A 128 -17.94 -8.78 -8.85
N GLY A 129 -17.83 -9.60 -9.91
CA GLY A 129 -18.71 -10.75 -10.15
C GLY A 129 -18.47 -11.96 -9.23
N ILE A 130 -17.53 -11.86 -8.27
CA ILE A 130 -17.26 -12.91 -7.29
C ILE A 130 -17.93 -12.61 -5.94
N PRO A 131 -18.28 -13.63 -5.14
CA PRO A 131 -18.89 -13.44 -3.83
C PRO A 131 -18.10 -12.50 -2.92
N PHE A 132 -18.82 -11.69 -2.14
CA PHE A 132 -18.22 -10.66 -1.29
C PHE A 132 -17.12 -11.18 -0.36
N TYR A 133 -17.32 -12.33 0.29
CA TYR A 133 -16.31 -12.90 1.18
C TYR A 133 -15.02 -13.29 0.46
N LEU A 134 -15.10 -13.75 -0.79
CA LEU A 134 -13.90 -14.02 -1.61
C LEU A 134 -13.18 -12.73 -2.01
N ARG A 135 -13.93 -11.66 -2.28
CA ARG A 135 -13.33 -10.34 -2.52
C ARG A 135 -12.58 -9.83 -1.30
N ILE A 136 -13.15 -9.98 -0.11
CA ILE A 136 -12.46 -9.61 1.14
C ILE A 136 -11.15 -10.39 1.27
N ILE A 137 -11.18 -11.71 1.09
CA ILE A 137 -9.97 -12.52 1.17
C ILE A 137 -8.94 -12.12 0.10
N ALA A 138 -9.37 -12.01 -1.15
CA ALA A 138 -8.47 -11.76 -2.28
C ALA A 138 -7.92 -10.31 -2.29
N TYR A 139 -8.81 -9.32 -2.17
CA TYR A 139 -8.47 -7.91 -2.45
C TYR A 139 -8.28 -7.05 -1.21
N VAL A 140 -8.74 -7.50 -0.03
CA VAL A 140 -8.49 -6.77 1.21
C VAL A 140 -7.36 -7.39 2.02
N LEU A 141 -7.20 -8.71 1.96
CA LEU A 141 -6.17 -9.41 2.76
C LEU A 141 -4.96 -9.82 1.92
N ILE A 142 -5.14 -10.71 0.95
CA ILE A 142 -4.02 -11.33 0.21
C ILE A 142 -3.33 -10.34 -0.71
N GLY A 143 -4.09 -9.59 -1.53
CA GLY A 143 -3.54 -8.62 -2.46
C GLY A 143 -2.69 -7.55 -1.76
N PRO A 144 -3.25 -6.79 -0.79
CA PRO A 144 -2.47 -5.84 -0.01
C PRO A 144 -1.25 -6.45 0.67
N PHE A 145 -1.36 -7.65 1.25
CA PHE A 145 -0.20 -8.30 1.85
C PHE A 145 0.90 -8.58 0.82
N ALA A 146 0.55 -9.12 -0.34
CA ALA A 146 1.50 -9.42 -1.39
C ALA A 146 2.17 -8.17 -1.96
N GLU A 147 1.38 -7.12 -2.21
CA GLU A 147 1.86 -5.86 -2.75
C GLU A 147 2.73 -5.12 -1.74
N GLU A 148 2.30 -5.01 -0.48
CA GLU A 148 3.12 -4.35 0.54
C GLU A 148 4.42 -5.10 0.81
N MET A 149 4.42 -6.44 0.76
CA MET A 149 5.63 -7.22 0.90
C MET A 149 6.65 -6.88 -0.19
N LEU A 150 6.20 -6.75 -1.44
CA LEU A 150 7.08 -6.36 -2.55
C LEU A 150 7.50 -4.89 -2.44
N PHE A 151 6.52 -3.97 -2.38
CA PHE A 151 6.81 -2.54 -2.54
C PHE A 151 7.38 -1.91 -1.26
N ARG A 152 6.93 -2.32 -0.07
CA ARG A 152 7.43 -1.76 1.21
C ARG A 152 8.49 -2.63 1.85
N GLY A 153 8.33 -3.95 1.79
CA GLY A 153 9.32 -4.88 2.34
C GLY A 153 10.61 -4.95 1.51
N VAL A 154 10.48 -5.13 0.19
CA VAL A 154 11.65 -5.30 -0.69
C VAL A 154 12.17 -3.97 -1.23
N VAL A 155 11.31 -3.10 -1.79
CA VAL A 155 11.73 -1.89 -2.50
C VAL A 155 11.95 -0.72 -1.54
N PHE A 156 10.89 -0.21 -0.91
CA PHE A 156 10.96 0.98 -0.06
C PHE A 156 11.95 0.85 1.09
N TYR A 157 11.85 -0.23 1.86
CA TYR A 157 12.72 -0.45 3.02
C TYR A 157 14.20 -0.46 2.64
N ARG A 158 14.56 -1.03 1.48
CA ARG A 158 15.94 -1.05 0.99
C ARG A 158 16.37 0.29 0.41
N LEU A 159 15.52 0.97 -0.37
CA LEU A 159 15.79 2.32 -0.86
C LEU A 159 16.02 3.29 0.30
N ARG A 160 15.21 3.18 1.37
CA ARG A 160 15.30 4.03 2.56
C ARG A 160 16.64 3.95 3.29
N LYS A 161 17.44 2.89 3.04
CA LYS A 161 18.80 2.74 3.58
C LYS A 161 19.86 3.58 2.86
N VAL A 162 19.59 3.97 1.61
CA VAL A 162 20.60 4.59 0.73
C VAL A 162 20.19 5.98 0.24
N VAL A 163 18.90 6.30 0.29
CA VAL A 163 18.36 7.62 -0.09
C VAL A 163 17.45 8.18 1.00
N ILE A 164 17.20 9.50 0.91
CA ILE A 164 16.27 10.19 1.83
C ILE A 164 14.82 9.71 1.62
N PHE A 165 13.98 9.91 2.64
CA PHE A 165 12.60 9.43 2.64
C PHE A 165 11.80 9.79 1.38
N PRO A 166 11.75 11.06 0.91
CA PRO A 166 10.92 11.40 -0.26
C PRO A 166 11.31 10.63 -1.52
N ILE A 167 12.61 10.44 -1.76
CA ILE A 167 13.12 9.69 -2.93
C ILE A 167 12.78 8.21 -2.81
N ALA A 168 12.95 7.61 -1.63
CA ALA A 168 12.59 6.22 -1.39
C ALA A 168 11.10 5.98 -1.55
N ALA A 169 10.27 6.87 -0.99
CA ALA A 169 8.81 6.77 -1.04
C ALA A 169 8.28 6.95 -2.46
N LEU A 170 8.73 7.97 -3.19
CA LEU A 170 8.35 8.18 -4.60
C LEU A 170 8.82 7.04 -5.49
N GLY A 171 10.04 6.54 -5.30
CA GLY A 171 10.54 5.39 -6.07
C GLY A 171 9.69 4.14 -5.85
N SER A 172 9.35 3.82 -4.60
CA SER A 172 8.46 2.69 -4.30
C SER A 172 7.05 2.89 -4.85
N ALA A 173 6.48 4.10 -4.70
CA ALA A 173 5.16 4.44 -5.20
C ALA A 173 5.09 4.41 -6.73
N PHE A 174 6.17 4.79 -7.42
CA PHE A 174 6.27 4.70 -8.87
C PHE A 174 6.24 3.25 -9.37
N PHE A 175 7.03 2.35 -8.77
CA PHE A 175 6.98 0.93 -9.11
C PHE A 175 5.61 0.32 -8.79
N PHE A 176 4.98 0.74 -7.70
CA PHE A 176 3.62 0.33 -7.34
C PHE A 176 2.59 0.79 -8.39
N ALA A 177 2.73 2.02 -8.91
CA ALA A 177 1.91 2.55 -9.98
C ALA A 177 2.05 1.76 -11.29
N LEU A 178 3.28 1.43 -11.68
CA LEU A 178 3.56 0.62 -12.87
C LEU A 178 2.95 -0.79 -12.78
N TYR A 179 2.94 -1.36 -11.59
CA TYR A 179 2.35 -2.69 -11.35
C TYR A 179 0.85 -2.75 -11.69
N HIS A 180 0.12 -1.65 -11.56
CA HIS A 180 -1.32 -1.61 -11.83
C HIS A 180 -1.68 -1.63 -13.33
N GLY A 181 -0.75 -1.29 -14.24
CA GLY A 181 -0.95 -1.38 -15.68
C GLY A 181 -2.04 -0.46 -16.27
N ASN A 182 -2.65 0.40 -15.48
CA ASN A 182 -3.70 1.34 -15.87
C ASN A 182 -3.35 2.74 -15.38
N LEU A 183 -3.47 3.76 -16.25
CA LEU A 183 -3.04 5.12 -15.95
C LEU A 183 -3.77 5.72 -14.73
N MET A 184 -5.11 5.56 -14.68
CA MET A 184 -5.91 6.08 -13.58
C MET A 184 -5.51 5.44 -12.25
N GLN A 185 -5.44 4.10 -12.22
CA GLN A 185 -4.99 3.36 -11.03
C GLN A 185 -3.53 3.68 -10.69
N GLY A 186 -2.68 3.86 -11.70
CA GLY A 186 -1.29 4.23 -11.48
C GLY A 186 -1.14 5.58 -10.78
N ILE A 187 -1.85 6.61 -11.23
CA ILE A 187 -1.83 7.92 -10.58
C ILE A 187 -2.37 7.82 -9.15
N TYR A 188 -3.50 7.13 -8.96
CA TYR A 188 -4.05 6.85 -7.62
C TYR A 188 -3.01 6.13 -6.73
N ALA A 189 -2.35 5.10 -7.27
CA ALA A 189 -1.36 4.30 -6.57
C ALA A 189 -0.10 5.10 -6.18
N VAL A 190 0.30 6.15 -6.95
CA VAL A 190 1.40 7.04 -6.54
C VAL A 190 1.06 7.74 -5.23
N PHE A 191 -0.11 8.37 -5.14
CA PHE A 191 -0.51 9.11 -3.93
C PHE A 191 -0.73 8.19 -2.73
N MET A 192 -1.47 7.11 -2.93
CA MET A 192 -1.71 6.12 -1.88
C MET A 192 -0.40 5.47 -1.45
N GLY A 193 0.44 5.08 -2.42
CA GLY A 193 1.72 4.45 -2.19
C GLY A 193 2.71 5.33 -1.43
N PHE A 194 2.78 6.62 -1.72
CA PHE A 194 3.56 7.58 -0.96
C PHE A 194 3.07 7.68 0.49
N THR A 195 1.75 7.76 0.68
CA THR A 195 1.15 7.86 2.03
C THR A 195 1.35 6.58 2.84
N ILE A 196 1.28 5.42 2.20
CA ILE A 196 1.59 4.12 2.83
C ILE A 196 3.05 4.11 3.33
N CYS A 197 4.00 4.58 2.52
CA CYS A 197 5.39 4.71 2.95
C CYS A 197 5.54 5.66 4.15
N LEU A 198 4.78 6.76 4.17
CA LEU A 198 4.76 7.70 5.29
C LEU A 198 4.27 7.05 6.58
N CYS A 199 3.16 6.30 6.52
CA CYS A 199 2.62 5.58 7.67
C CYS A 199 3.60 4.52 8.19
N MET A 200 4.26 3.80 7.29
CA MET A 200 5.28 2.81 7.65
C MET A 200 6.50 3.45 8.33
N ASP A 201 7.07 4.50 7.73
CA ASP A 201 8.29 5.15 8.23
C ASP A 201 8.02 5.82 9.59
N ALA A 202 6.93 6.58 9.71
CA ALA A 202 6.54 7.26 10.94
C ALA A 202 6.15 6.28 12.07
N GLY A 203 5.45 5.22 11.75
CA GLY A 203 5.07 4.17 12.70
C GLY A 203 6.20 3.19 13.03
N GLY A 204 7.26 3.17 12.22
CA GLY A 204 8.40 2.27 12.37
C GLY A 204 8.06 0.80 12.15
N SER A 205 6.98 0.48 11.44
CA SER A 205 6.57 -0.90 11.19
C SER A 205 5.82 -1.07 9.87
N PHE A 206 6.14 -2.15 9.18
CA PHE A 206 5.42 -2.65 8.01
C PHE A 206 3.92 -2.85 8.26
N LEU A 207 3.52 -3.18 9.48
CA LEU A 207 2.12 -3.39 9.82
C LEU A 207 1.25 -2.16 9.58
N TYR A 208 1.79 -0.95 9.68
CA TYR A 208 1.03 0.28 9.38
C TYR A 208 0.83 0.50 7.88
N ALA A 209 1.78 0.07 7.06
CA ALA A 209 1.59 0.03 5.60
C ALA A 209 0.45 -0.91 5.22
N LEU A 210 0.51 -2.13 5.75
CA LEU A 210 -0.50 -3.15 5.53
C LEU A 210 -1.88 -2.71 6.02
N LEU A 211 -1.95 -2.15 7.24
CA LEU A 211 -3.20 -1.64 7.82
C LEU A 211 -3.85 -0.54 6.95
N PHE A 212 -3.05 0.43 6.49
CA PHE A 212 -3.53 1.49 5.61
C PHE A 212 -4.12 0.91 4.33
N HIS A 213 -3.38 0.03 3.66
CA HIS A 213 -3.79 -0.54 2.38
C HIS A 213 -5.05 -1.41 2.53
N MET A 214 -5.08 -2.28 3.53
CA MET A 214 -6.26 -3.09 3.84
C MET A 214 -7.48 -2.23 4.15
N ALA A 215 -7.32 -1.15 4.93
CA ALA A 215 -8.42 -0.24 5.25
C ALA A 215 -8.95 0.48 4.01
N ALA A 216 -8.08 0.96 3.12
CA ALA A 216 -8.47 1.61 1.87
C ALA A 216 -9.27 0.67 0.96
N ASN A 217 -8.78 -0.57 0.78
CA ASN A 217 -9.46 -1.57 -0.04
C ASN A 217 -10.78 -2.05 0.60
N LEU A 218 -10.84 -2.15 1.93
CA LEU A 218 -12.07 -2.48 2.64
C LEU A 218 -13.16 -1.44 2.41
N VAL A 219 -12.83 -0.15 2.52
CA VAL A 219 -13.79 0.94 2.25
C VAL A 219 -14.36 0.82 0.84
N SER A 220 -13.51 0.62 -0.16
CA SER A 220 -13.94 0.47 -1.56
C SER A 220 -14.85 -0.75 -1.75
N ASN A 221 -14.50 -1.90 -1.16
CA ASN A 221 -15.30 -3.11 -1.26
C ASN A 221 -16.64 -3.01 -0.53
N LEU A 222 -16.70 -2.37 0.64
CA LEU A 222 -17.94 -2.12 1.37
C LEU A 222 -18.85 -1.15 0.61
N CYS A 223 -18.32 -0.08 0.04
CA CYS A 223 -19.10 0.87 -0.76
C CYS A 223 -19.67 0.21 -2.02
N TYR A 224 -18.95 -0.71 -2.63
CA TYR A 224 -19.45 -1.46 -3.79
C TYR A 224 -20.56 -2.44 -3.40
N GLU A 225 -20.32 -3.28 -2.38
CA GLU A 225 -21.27 -4.34 -1.97
C GLU A 225 -22.56 -3.76 -1.41
N PHE A 226 -22.44 -2.72 -0.58
CA PHE A 226 -23.56 -2.13 0.15
C PHE A 226 -23.84 -0.72 -0.35
N GLY A 227 -24.76 -0.58 -1.30
CA GLY A 227 -25.12 0.72 -1.89
C GLY A 227 -25.51 1.79 -0.86
N TYR A 228 -26.10 1.40 0.29
CA TYR A 228 -26.41 2.33 1.36
C TYR A 228 -25.14 2.90 2.03
N ILE A 229 -24.06 2.10 2.17
CA ILE A 229 -22.76 2.58 2.67
C ILE A 229 -22.17 3.56 1.66
N ASN A 230 -22.21 3.22 0.37
CA ASN A 230 -21.77 4.13 -0.69
C ASN A 230 -22.52 5.46 -0.63
N ASN A 231 -23.84 5.43 -0.47
CA ASN A 231 -24.66 6.64 -0.37
C ASN A 231 -24.29 7.50 0.85
N VAL A 232 -23.96 6.90 2.00
CA VAL A 232 -23.51 7.64 3.18
C VAL A 232 -22.10 8.20 3.00
N VAL A 233 -21.15 7.39 2.55
CA VAL A 233 -19.73 7.74 2.40
C VAL A 233 -19.55 8.86 1.37
N TYR A 234 -20.23 8.78 0.23
CA TYR A 234 -20.15 9.79 -0.83
C TYR A 234 -21.26 10.87 -0.76
N SER A 235 -22.05 10.90 0.30
CA SER A 235 -22.92 12.04 0.61
C SER A 235 -22.12 13.33 0.83
N THR A 236 -22.78 14.47 0.76
CA THR A 236 -22.13 15.75 1.07
C THR A 236 -21.51 15.77 2.48
N PRO A 237 -22.22 15.36 3.56
CA PRO A 237 -21.60 15.24 4.89
C PRO A 237 -20.42 14.27 4.93
N GLY A 238 -20.52 13.10 4.28
CA GLY A 238 -19.45 12.11 4.26
C GLY A 238 -18.16 12.64 3.61
N LYS A 239 -18.28 13.34 2.47
CA LYS A 239 -17.16 14.00 1.80
C LYS A 239 -16.55 15.13 2.63
N ILE A 240 -17.39 15.97 3.26
CA ILE A 240 -16.93 17.04 4.14
C ILE A 240 -16.14 16.45 5.32
N LEU A 241 -16.64 15.38 5.93
CA LEU A 241 -15.96 14.70 7.03
C LEU A 241 -14.61 14.15 6.60
N ALA A 242 -14.53 13.51 5.42
CA ALA A 242 -13.28 12.98 4.88
C ALA A 242 -12.25 14.09 4.60
N ILE A 243 -12.68 15.21 4.01
CA ILE A 243 -11.82 16.38 3.75
C ILE A 243 -11.36 17.01 5.08
N ALA A 244 -12.28 17.22 6.02
CA ALA A 244 -11.93 17.79 7.33
C ALA A 244 -10.90 16.95 8.06
N TYR A 245 -11.07 15.61 8.06
CA TYR A 245 -10.10 14.71 8.67
C TYR A 245 -8.74 14.77 7.96
N LEU A 246 -8.73 14.84 6.62
CA LEU A 246 -7.48 14.95 5.85
C LEU A 246 -6.72 16.24 6.22
N VAL A 247 -7.42 17.37 6.37
CA VAL A 247 -6.83 18.64 6.81
C VAL A 247 -6.24 18.50 8.22
N VAL A 248 -7.00 17.90 9.15
CA VAL A 248 -6.50 17.65 10.52
C VAL A 248 -5.26 16.74 10.49
N ALA A 249 -5.25 15.69 9.67
CA ALA A 249 -4.11 14.79 9.54
C ALA A 249 -2.85 15.52 9.03
N ILE A 250 -3.00 16.40 8.04
CA ILE A 250 -1.89 17.23 7.52
C ILE A 250 -1.35 18.16 8.60
N ILE A 251 -2.24 18.83 9.35
CA ILE A 251 -1.85 19.73 10.46
C ILE A 251 -1.09 18.93 11.53
N LEU A 252 -1.60 17.77 11.92
CA LEU A 252 -0.93 16.91 12.90
C LEU A 252 0.45 16.48 12.42
N CYS A 253 0.60 16.05 11.17
CA CYS A 253 1.90 15.71 10.60
C CYS A 253 2.88 16.90 10.64
N TYR A 254 2.42 18.12 10.34
CA TYR A 254 3.23 19.32 10.40
C TYR A 254 3.67 19.65 11.83
N VAL A 255 2.74 19.61 12.79
CA VAL A 255 3.01 19.88 14.21
C VAL A 255 3.99 18.86 14.80
N PHE A 256 3.81 17.58 14.50
CA PHE A 256 4.74 16.53 14.94
C PHE A 256 6.14 16.72 14.35
N LYS A 257 6.25 17.02 13.05
CA LYS A 257 7.54 17.32 12.42
C LYS A 257 8.25 18.49 13.09
N SER A 258 7.54 19.57 13.42
CA SER A 258 8.12 20.74 14.08
C SER A 258 8.64 20.47 15.49
N LYS A 259 7.98 19.57 16.24
CA LYS A 259 8.44 19.14 17.57
C LYS A 259 9.69 18.26 17.51
N LEU A 260 9.80 17.40 16.50
CA LEU A 260 10.97 16.53 16.30
C LEU A 260 12.21 17.32 15.92
N THR A 261 12.09 18.27 14.99
CA THR A 261 13.22 19.15 14.61
C THR A 261 13.72 20.04 15.76
N LYS A 262 12.89 20.37 16.75
CA LYS A 262 13.30 21.08 17.96
C LYS A 262 14.05 20.19 18.95
N LYS A 263 13.69 18.92 19.06
CA LYS A 263 14.35 17.97 19.97
C LYS A 263 15.75 17.59 19.47
N ASP A 264 15.94 17.45 18.14
CA ASP A 264 17.26 17.18 17.53
C ASP A 264 18.25 18.37 17.64
N LYS A 265 17.76 19.58 17.97
CA LYS A 265 18.61 20.76 18.19
C LYS A 265 19.02 20.95 19.66
N GLN A 266 18.44 20.16 20.57
CA GLN A 266 18.74 20.21 22.01
C GLN A 266 19.60 19.04 22.49
N CYS A 267 19.95 18.10 21.63
CA CYS A 267 20.96 17.05 21.84
C CYS A 267 22.19 17.33 20.97
#